data_7fadd88fa40e6f03d450e2a9aace1692
#
_entry.id   7fadd88fa40e6f03d450e2a9aace1692
#
_cell.length_a   1.000
_cell.length_b   1.000
_cell.length_c   1.000
_cell.angle_alpha   90.00
_cell.angle_beta   90.00
_cell.angle_gamma   90.00
#
_symmetry.space_group_name_H-M   'P 1'
#
loop_
_entity.id
_entity.type
_entity.pdbx_description
1 polymer ?
#
loop_
_entity_poly.entity_id
_entity_poly.type
_entity_poly.pdbx_seq_one_letter_code
_entity_poly.pdbx_strand_id
1 'polypeptide(L)'
;MQRAIRSGALAAALLAVAACGGKQETGAVAKAPAPEEKSVNVLNWSDYIADTTVADFEKATGIHVTYDVFDSNEVLETKLLAGRSGYDVVVPTAPFLERQIKAGVFLPFDKSKLPNLKNMDPDIMQRTAAHDPGNDHSINYLWGTVGLGYNPDLVKKALGTDTIDSWSALLAPAIASKLAKCGIAILDAPTDVFGSVAIYRNLDPNSEKPEDLKVVEDTLMKIRPYVRYFHSSQYINDLASGEICLALGWSGDVLQARDRGAAAAKPVHVKYVIPKEGAINFFDMLAIPADAPHPDNAHAFLNYLMEPEVIAKVTNKVRFANGNIASLPYVDDSIKNDPGIYPDAATRARLQPDLVESQQFSRELNRSWTRVRSGQ
;
A
#
# COMPACT_ATOMS: atom_id res chain seq x y z
N MET A 1 64.89 -26.57 33.94
CA MET A 1 65.74 -25.50 34.47
C MET A 1 64.84 -24.50 35.08
N GLN A 2 64.59 -24.55 36.36
CA GLN A 2 65.23 -23.78 37.44
C GLN A 2 64.86 -22.31 37.31
N ARG A 3 64.13 -21.88 38.21
CA ARG A 3 64.20 -21.30 39.62
C ARG A 3 63.77 -19.85 39.52
N ALA A 4 63.15 -19.11 40.42
CA ALA A 4 62.75 -19.24 41.79
C ALA A 4 62.14 -17.90 42.20
N ILE A 5 61.04 -17.85 42.95
CA ILE A 5 60.89 -17.56 44.36
C ILE A 5 61.48 -16.21 44.83
N ARG A 6 60.59 -15.35 45.41
CA ARG A 6 60.64 -14.72 46.76
C ARG A 6 59.65 -13.57 46.81
N SER A 7 58.54 -13.60 47.56
CA SER A 7 58.38 -13.54 49.04
C SER A 7 58.77 -12.21 49.69
N GLY A 8 57.83 -11.66 50.40
CA GLY A 8 58.01 -10.66 51.45
C GLY A 8 56.79 -9.73 51.51
N ALA A 9 55.85 -9.90 52.31
CA ALA A 9 55.63 -9.89 53.77
C ALA A 9 55.20 -8.51 54.25
N LEU A 10 53.97 -8.51 54.80
CA LEU A 10 53.45 -7.88 56.00
C LEU A 10 53.82 -6.39 56.36
N ALA A 11 52.76 -5.64 56.52
CA ALA A 11 52.53 -4.99 57.82
C ALA A 11 51.11 -4.40 57.88
N ALA A 12 50.51 -4.72 59.00
CA ALA A 12 49.19 -4.33 59.46
C ALA A 12 49.22 -2.92 60.06
N ALA A 13 48.13 -2.22 60.11
CA ALA A 13 47.50 -1.78 61.36
C ALA A 13 46.56 -0.60 61.20
N LEU A 14 45.31 -0.82 61.66
CA LEU A 14 44.54 -0.03 62.62
C LEU A 14 43.70 1.17 62.14
N LEU A 15 42.40 0.95 62.22
CA LEU A 15 41.32 1.68 62.89
C LEU A 15 41.25 3.23 62.75
N ALA A 16 40.15 3.68 62.13
CA ALA A 16 39.39 4.80 62.64
C ALA A 16 37.92 4.74 62.23
N VAL A 17 37.10 4.64 63.10
CA VAL A 17 35.72 4.83 63.47
C VAL A 17 34.94 5.86 62.65
N ALA A 18 33.75 5.40 62.23
CA ALA A 18 32.42 6.03 62.14
C ALA A 18 32.30 7.54 61.88
N ALA A 19 31.61 7.83 60.72
CA ALA A 19 30.63 8.90 60.64
C ALA A 19 29.49 8.49 59.77
N CYS A 20 28.31 8.29 60.33
CA CYS A 20 27.04 8.20 59.67
C CYS A 20 26.77 9.50 58.91
N GLY A 21 26.90 9.45 57.56
CA GLY A 21 26.42 10.47 56.67
C GLY A 21 25.47 9.82 55.69
N GLY A 22 24.17 9.92 55.94
CA GLY A 22 23.15 9.51 55.00
C GLY A 22 23.35 10.19 53.64
N LYS A 23 23.80 9.47 52.64
CA LYS A 23 23.69 9.91 51.25
C LYS A 23 22.20 9.85 50.89
N GLN A 24 21.56 11.01 50.86
CA GLN A 24 20.37 11.23 50.08
C GLN A 24 20.73 10.83 48.64
N GLU A 25 20.16 9.70 48.18
CA GLU A 25 20.05 9.42 46.74
C GLU A 25 19.19 10.53 46.17
N THR A 26 19.81 11.54 45.60
CA THR A 26 19.15 12.45 44.68
C THR A 26 18.72 11.56 43.50
N GLY A 27 17.43 11.19 43.49
CA GLY A 27 16.80 10.52 42.35
C GLY A 27 17.18 11.30 41.09
N ALA A 28 17.92 10.67 40.21
CA ALA A 28 18.18 11.20 38.90
C ALA A 28 16.80 11.40 38.23
N VAL A 29 16.35 12.65 38.19
CA VAL A 29 15.21 13.04 37.35
C VAL A 29 15.64 12.67 35.94
N ALA A 30 14.99 11.66 35.38
CA ALA A 30 15.19 11.27 33.99
C ALA A 30 14.98 12.53 33.14
N LYS A 31 16.05 12.99 32.50
CA LYS A 31 16.00 14.14 31.62
C LYS A 31 14.98 13.82 30.53
N ALA A 32 13.95 14.65 30.39
CA ALA A 32 13.00 14.51 29.31
C ALA A 32 13.78 14.34 27.98
N PRO A 33 13.37 13.42 27.10
CA PRO A 33 14.02 13.26 25.80
C PRO A 33 14.08 14.63 25.10
N ALA A 34 15.17 14.88 24.40
CA ALA A 34 15.29 16.07 23.57
C ALA A 34 14.13 16.10 22.56
N PRO A 35 13.59 17.28 22.24
CA PRO A 35 12.58 17.38 21.19
C PRO A 35 13.11 16.76 19.90
N GLU A 36 12.25 16.03 19.19
CA GLU A 36 12.58 15.50 17.85
C GLU A 36 12.99 16.63 16.90
N GLU A 37 13.87 16.31 15.96
CA GLU A 37 14.12 17.18 14.82
C GLU A 37 12.79 17.39 14.08
N LYS A 38 12.52 18.62 13.63
CA LYS A 38 11.30 18.95 12.89
C LYS A 38 11.36 18.43 11.47
N SER A 39 11.36 17.11 11.32
CA SER A 39 11.42 16.39 10.06
C SER A 39 10.56 15.14 10.12
N VAL A 40 10.00 14.73 8.99
CA VAL A 40 9.29 13.45 8.80
C VAL A 40 9.60 12.89 7.42
N ASN A 41 9.99 11.63 7.37
CA ASN A 41 10.32 10.92 6.13
C ASN A 41 9.16 9.99 5.76
N VAL A 42 8.51 10.25 4.64
CA VAL A 42 7.33 9.52 4.17
C VAL A 42 7.70 8.69 2.95
N LEU A 43 7.30 7.42 2.94
CA LEU A 43 7.41 6.55 1.78
C LEU A 43 6.01 6.06 1.39
N ASN A 44 5.48 6.56 0.29
CA ASN A 44 4.13 6.29 -0.18
C ASN A 44 4.14 5.74 -1.62
N TRP A 45 2.99 5.32 -2.10
CA TRP A 45 2.81 4.93 -3.49
C TRP A 45 2.99 6.11 -4.46
N SER A 46 3.40 5.82 -5.68
CA SER A 46 3.44 6.81 -6.76
C SER A 46 2.04 7.34 -7.06
N ASP A 47 1.92 8.65 -7.35
CA ASP A 47 0.63 9.30 -7.70
C ASP A 47 -0.48 9.15 -6.63
N TYR A 48 -0.15 9.13 -5.34
CA TYR A 48 -1.04 8.70 -4.26
C TYR A 48 -1.25 9.73 -3.15
N ILE A 49 -1.03 11.03 -3.44
CA ILE A 49 -1.25 12.16 -2.54
C ILE A 49 -1.71 13.38 -3.35
N ALA A 50 -2.40 14.33 -2.73
CA ALA A 50 -2.76 15.59 -3.40
C ALA A 50 -1.56 16.55 -3.47
N ASP A 51 -1.48 17.33 -4.53
CA ASP A 51 -0.32 18.17 -4.88
C ASP A 51 0.10 19.15 -3.79
N THR A 52 -0.84 19.62 -2.95
CA THR A 52 -0.57 20.62 -1.90
C THR A 52 -0.43 20.01 -0.50
N THR A 53 -0.76 18.72 -0.30
CA THR A 53 -0.86 18.12 1.04
C THR A 53 0.42 18.27 1.86
N VAL A 54 1.58 18.01 1.23
CA VAL A 54 2.89 18.13 1.89
C VAL A 54 3.17 19.59 2.29
N ALA A 55 3.04 20.53 1.34
CA ALA A 55 3.29 21.94 1.60
C ALA A 55 2.31 22.53 2.63
N ASP A 56 1.03 22.11 2.60
CA ASP A 56 0.03 22.53 3.57
C ASP A 56 0.37 22.02 4.99
N PHE A 57 0.84 20.77 5.11
CA PHE A 57 1.31 20.19 6.37
C PHE A 57 2.54 20.94 6.93
N GLU A 58 3.57 21.15 6.09
CA GLU A 58 4.78 21.88 6.49
C GLU A 58 4.44 23.29 6.98
N LYS A 59 3.54 23.99 6.28
CA LYS A 59 3.08 25.33 6.66
C LYS A 59 2.32 25.33 7.98
N ALA A 60 1.49 24.31 8.23
CA ALA A 60 0.68 24.20 9.44
C ALA A 60 1.49 23.84 10.69
N THR A 61 2.53 23.02 10.54
CA THR A 61 3.25 22.40 11.66
C THR A 61 4.68 22.90 11.83
N GLY A 62 5.28 23.41 10.77
CA GLY A 62 6.71 23.71 10.70
C GLY A 62 7.61 22.46 10.70
N ILE A 63 7.05 21.27 10.41
CA ILE A 63 7.76 20.00 10.25
C ILE A 63 8.05 19.83 8.76
N HIS A 64 9.32 19.66 8.40
CA HIS A 64 9.74 19.41 7.01
C HIS A 64 9.44 17.97 6.59
N VAL A 65 8.95 17.75 5.37
CA VAL A 65 8.61 16.43 4.83
C VAL A 65 9.58 16.02 3.74
N THR A 66 10.31 14.92 3.94
CA THR A 66 10.96 14.19 2.84
C THR A 66 9.98 13.15 2.32
N TYR A 67 9.63 13.26 1.02
CA TYR A 67 8.61 12.40 0.44
C TYR A 67 9.17 11.58 -0.70
N ASP A 68 9.26 10.26 -0.49
CA ASP A 68 9.70 9.28 -1.45
C ASP A 68 8.55 8.39 -1.92
N VAL A 69 8.71 7.72 -3.05
CA VAL A 69 7.68 6.86 -3.62
C VAL A 69 8.19 5.45 -3.90
N PHE A 70 7.25 4.50 -3.92
CA PHE A 70 7.44 3.12 -4.37
C PHE A 70 6.25 2.69 -5.23
N ASP A 71 6.34 1.54 -5.89
CA ASP A 71 5.34 1.02 -6.82
C ASP A 71 5.00 -0.47 -6.64
N SER A 72 5.54 -1.11 -5.60
CA SER A 72 5.15 -2.48 -5.22
C SER A 72 5.35 -2.75 -3.72
N ASN A 73 4.41 -3.50 -3.13
CA ASN A 73 4.50 -3.94 -1.74
C ASN A 73 5.77 -4.77 -1.46
N GLU A 74 6.24 -5.56 -2.41
CA GLU A 74 7.43 -6.40 -2.28
C GLU A 74 8.70 -5.55 -2.14
N VAL A 75 8.78 -4.42 -2.85
CA VAL A 75 9.86 -3.44 -2.72
C VAL A 75 9.82 -2.79 -1.34
N LEU A 76 8.64 -2.34 -0.89
CA LEU A 76 8.45 -1.79 0.44
C LEU A 76 8.83 -2.80 1.52
N GLU A 77 8.32 -4.03 1.44
CA GLU A 77 8.58 -5.10 2.40
C GLU A 77 10.07 -5.43 2.51
N THR A 78 10.76 -5.56 1.36
CA THR A 78 12.21 -5.81 1.34
C THR A 78 12.97 -4.72 2.08
N LYS A 79 12.60 -3.46 1.88
CA LYS A 79 13.20 -2.30 2.54
C LYS A 79 12.96 -2.31 4.06
N LEU A 80 11.73 -2.58 4.47
CA LEU A 80 11.35 -2.59 5.90
C LEU A 80 11.98 -3.77 6.66
N LEU A 81 11.98 -4.97 6.07
CA LEU A 81 12.58 -6.16 6.69
C LEU A 81 14.11 -6.09 6.79
N ALA A 82 14.77 -5.29 5.96
CA ALA A 82 16.20 -5.03 6.08
C ALA A 82 16.53 -4.20 7.35
N GLY A 83 15.54 -3.50 7.92
CA GLY A 83 15.69 -2.59 9.05
C GLY A 83 16.44 -1.31 8.72
N ARG A 84 16.35 -0.33 9.62
CA ARG A 84 16.94 1.01 9.42
C ARG A 84 16.51 1.64 8.11
N SER A 85 15.19 1.56 7.86
CA SER A 85 14.60 2.07 6.62
C SER A 85 14.80 3.59 6.47
N GLY A 86 14.90 4.31 7.60
CA GLY A 86 15.00 5.76 7.66
C GLY A 86 13.67 6.47 7.42
N TYR A 87 12.58 5.74 7.26
CA TYR A 87 11.23 6.30 7.11
C TYR A 87 10.48 6.36 8.43
N ASP A 88 9.63 7.38 8.56
CA ASP A 88 8.76 7.61 9.69
C ASP A 88 7.33 7.16 9.41
N VAL A 89 6.88 7.29 8.17
CA VAL A 89 5.56 6.89 7.70
C VAL A 89 5.68 6.07 6.43
N VAL A 90 4.99 4.94 6.39
CA VAL A 90 4.91 4.06 5.21
C VAL A 90 3.47 3.63 4.97
N VAL A 91 3.18 3.16 3.74
CA VAL A 91 1.81 2.84 3.31
C VAL A 91 1.73 1.43 2.70
N PRO A 92 1.88 0.36 3.50
CA PRO A 92 1.67 -1.01 3.02
C PRO A 92 0.19 -1.32 2.78
N THR A 93 -0.11 -2.27 1.90
CA THR A 93 -1.44 -2.87 1.79
C THR A 93 -1.69 -3.84 2.96
N ALA A 94 -2.94 -3.99 3.38
CA ALA A 94 -3.31 -4.67 4.62
C ALA A 94 -2.74 -6.10 4.80
N PRO A 95 -2.67 -7.01 3.81
CA PRO A 95 -2.04 -8.33 4.00
C PRO A 95 -0.54 -8.24 4.26
N PHE A 96 0.16 -7.32 3.58
CA PHE A 96 1.58 -7.07 3.81
C PHE A 96 1.82 -6.49 5.20
N LEU A 97 0.97 -5.52 5.61
CA LEU A 97 0.98 -4.97 6.96
C LEU A 97 0.86 -6.07 8.02
N GLU A 98 -0.11 -6.99 7.88
CA GLU A 98 -0.36 -8.05 8.86
C GLU A 98 0.89 -8.91 9.12
N ARG A 99 1.58 -9.36 8.06
CA ARG A 99 2.80 -10.17 8.26
C ARG A 99 3.97 -9.35 8.76
N GLN A 100 4.04 -8.07 8.41
CA GLN A 100 5.06 -7.14 8.91
C GLN A 100 4.83 -6.81 10.39
N ILE A 101 3.58 -6.66 10.86
CA ILE A 101 3.25 -6.55 12.30
C ILE A 101 3.74 -7.79 13.04
N LYS A 102 3.45 -8.99 12.53
CA LYS A 102 3.92 -10.26 13.12
C LYS A 102 5.45 -10.36 13.19
N ALA A 103 6.14 -9.69 12.29
CA ALA A 103 7.61 -9.59 12.27
C ALA A 103 8.17 -8.46 13.15
N GLY A 104 7.31 -7.68 13.83
CA GLY A 104 7.74 -6.58 14.71
C GLY A 104 8.22 -5.33 13.97
N VAL A 105 7.80 -5.15 12.71
CA VAL A 105 8.25 -4.04 11.85
C VAL A 105 7.61 -2.71 12.24
N PHE A 106 6.42 -2.72 12.84
CA PHE A 106 5.66 -1.49 13.11
C PHE A 106 5.55 -1.16 14.58
N LEU A 107 5.54 0.14 14.86
CA LEU A 107 5.31 0.71 16.18
C LEU A 107 3.81 0.72 16.48
N PRO A 108 3.37 0.26 17.67
CA PRO A 108 2.01 0.53 18.14
C PRO A 108 1.77 2.03 18.29
N PHE A 109 0.62 2.50 17.86
CA PHE A 109 0.27 3.92 17.93
C PHE A 109 0.05 4.41 19.36
N ASP A 110 0.56 5.59 19.66
CA ASP A 110 0.04 6.41 20.75
C ASP A 110 -1.25 7.10 20.28
N LYS A 111 -2.39 6.44 20.54
CA LYS A 111 -3.72 6.95 20.11
C LYS A 111 -4.08 8.30 20.74
N SER A 112 -3.41 8.72 21.83
CA SER A 112 -3.60 10.05 22.42
C SER A 112 -3.09 11.17 21.51
N LYS A 113 -2.15 10.87 20.60
CA LYS A 113 -1.63 11.78 19.57
C LYS A 113 -2.45 11.81 18.29
N LEU A 114 -3.51 10.99 18.21
CA LEU A 114 -4.34 10.82 17.03
C LEU A 114 -5.82 11.21 17.27
N PRO A 115 -6.11 12.47 17.71
CA PRO A 115 -7.49 12.89 18.02
C PRO A 115 -8.45 12.79 16.83
N ASN A 116 -7.95 12.75 15.59
CA ASN A 116 -8.74 12.61 14.37
C ASN A 116 -9.16 11.17 14.04
N LEU A 117 -8.72 10.15 14.81
CA LEU A 117 -9.25 8.77 14.69
C LEU A 117 -10.78 8.70 14.79
N LYS A 118 -11.42 9.63 15.50
CA LYS A 118 -12.89 9.73 15.59
C LYS A 118 -13.59 9.97 14.26
N ASN A 119 -12.86 10.40 13.23
CA ASN A 119 -13.38 10.70 11.89
C ASN A 119 -13.41 9.45 10.99
N MET A 120 -12.78 8.34 11.42
CA MET A 120 -12.68 7.12 10.62
C MET A 120 -14.02 6.40 10.53
N ASP A 121 -14.26 5.75 9.39
CA ASP A 121 -15.43 4.93 9.15
C ASP A 121 -15.37 3.65 9.99
N PRO A 122 -16.35 3.39 10.89
CA PRO A 122 -16.35 2.19 11.73
C PRO A 122 -16.37 0.88 10.93
N ASP A 123 -17.04 0.83 9.77
CA ASP A 123 -17.08 -0.36 8.91
C ASP A 123 -15.71 -0.65 8.30
N ILE A 124 -15.02 0.38 7.84
CA ILE A 124 -13.66 0.24 7.30
C ILE A 124 -12.70 -0.19 8.42
N MET A 125 -12.79 0.46 9.60
CA MET A 125 -11.95 0.10 10.75
C MET A 125 -12.19 -1.34 11.21
N GLN A 126 -13.43 -1.83 11.15
CA GLN A 126 -13.75 -3.22 11.47
C GLN A 126 -13.16 -4.21 10.43
N ARG A 127 -13.20 -3.86 9.14
CA ARG A 127 -12.61 -4.69 8.08
C ARG A 127 -11.10 -4.77 8.21
N THR A 128 -10.43 -3.64 8.43
CA THR A 128 -8.98 -3.58 8.57
C THR A 128 -8.47 -4.18 9.88
N ALA A 129 -9.31 -4.25 10.92
CA ALA A 129 -9.00 -4.95 12.16
C ALA A 129 -8.77 -6.47 11.99
N ALA A 130 -9.17 -7.06 10.86
CA ALA A 130 -8.82 -8.44 10.53
C ALA A 130 -7.29 -8.61 10.33
N HIS A 131 -6.61 -7.57 9.85
CA HIS A 131 -5.17 -7.54 9.59
C HIS A 131 -4.36 -6.90 10.73
N ASP A 132 -4.99 -6.00 11.48
CA ASP A 132 -4.39 -5.29 12.62
C ASP A 132 -5.41 -5.25 13.78
N PRO A 133 -5.47 -6.28 14.63
CA PRO A 133 -6.43 -6.35 15.72
C PRO A 133 -6.40 -5.09 16.61
N GLY A 134 -7.56 -4.44 16.75
CA GLY A 134 -7.68 -3.18 17.47
C GLY A 134 -7.23 -1.94 16.68
N ASN A 135 -6.75 -2.09 15.46
CA ASN A 135 -6.10 -1.03 14.67
C ASN A 135 -5.04 -0.31 15.53
N ASP A 136 -4.13 -1.10 16.09
CA ASP A 136 -3.14 -0.61 17.03
C ASP A 136 -1.86 -0.11 16.34
N HIS A 137 -1.60 -0.56 15.10
CA HIS A 137 -0.39 -0.23 14.34
C HIS A 137 -0.68 0.53 13.04
N SER A 138 -1.95 0.62 12.65
CA SER A 138 -2.30 1.17 11.33
C SER A 138 -3.65 1.89 11.30
N ILE A 139 -3.78 2.75 10.29
CA ILE A 139 -5.02 3.46 9.97
C ILE A 139 -5.26 3.33 8.48
N ASN A 140 -6.49 3.00 8.05
CA ASN A 140 -6.79 3.01 6.63
C ASN A 140 -6.58 4.42 6.04
N TYR A 141 -5.78 4.48 4.98
CA TYR A 141 -5.54 5.67 4.19
C TYR A 141 -6.53 5.73 3.03
N LEU A 142 -6.35 4.86 2.07
CA LEU A 142 -7.21 4.73 0.90
C LEU A 142 -7.58 3.26 0.68
N TRP A 143 -8.61 3.03 -0.14
CA TRP A 143 -8.99 1.70 -0.56
C TRP A 143 -9.53 1.72 -1.99
N GLY A 144 -9.47 0.58 -2.66
CA GLY A 144 -9.89 0.47 -4.04
C GLY A 144 -10.10 -0.97 -4.49
N THR A 145 -10.21 -1.12 -5.81
CA THR A 145 -10.41 -2.42 -6.46
C THR A 145 -9.43 -2.61 -7.60
N VAL A 146 -9.10 -3.86 -7.88
CA VAL A 146 -8.38 -4.27 -9.09
C VAL A 146 -9.40 -4.51 -10.20
N GLY A 147 -9.18 -3.93 -11.38
CA GLY A 147 -10.12 -4.07 -12.47
C GLY A 147 -9.48 -3.83 -13.84
N LEU A 148 -10.32 -3.53 -14.83
CA LEU A 148 -9.88 -3.26 -16.18
C LEU A 148 -10.03 -1.78 -16.54
N GLY A 149 -8.91 -1.15 -16.89
CA GLY A 149 -8.86 0.15 -17.54
C GLY A 149 -8.81 -0.01 -19.05
N TYR A 150 -9.63 0.72 -19.79
CA TYR A 150 -9.61 0.57 -21.24
C TYR A 150 -10.00 1.83 -22.00
N ASN A 151 -9.49 1.92 -23.25
CA ASN A 151 -9.88 2.94 -24.21
C ASN A 151 -11.04 2.41 -25.07
N PRO A 152 -12.28 2.92 -24.91
CA PRO A 152 -13.46 2.39 -25.61
C PRO A 152 -13.37 2.55 -27.13
N ASP A 153 -12.71 3.61 -27.64
CA ASP A 153 -12.58 3.85 -29.07
C ASP A 153 -11.65 2.84 -29.74
N LEU A 154 -10.52 2.53 -29.09
CA LEU A 154 -9.57 1.52 -29.57
C LEU A 154 -10.14 0.11 -29.43
N VAL A 155 -10.83 -0.19 -28.34
CA VAL A 155 -11.53 -1.44 -28.13
C VAL A 155 -12.61 -1.66 -29.21
N LYS A 156 -13.38 -0.63 -29.53
CA LYS A 156 -14.38 -0.69 -30.61
C LYS A 156 -13.77 -1.02 -31.97
N LYS A 157 -12.61 -0.43 -32.28
CA LYS A 157 -11.89 -0.75 -33.52
C LYS A 157 -11.42 -2.21 -33.57
N ALA A 158 -11.03 -2.77 -32.42
CA ALA A 158 -10.49 -4.12 -32.33
C ALA A 158 -11.57 -5.21 -32.24
N LEU A 159 -12.65 -4.95 -31.49
CA LEU A 159 -13.65 -5.95 -31.10
C LEU A 159 -15.05 -5.70 -31.70
N GLY A 160 -15.32 -4.50 -32.23
CA GLY A 160 -16.64 -4.10 -32.71
C GLY A 160 -17.60 -3.62 -31.63
N THR A 161 -17.18 -3.64 -30.35
CA THR A 161 -17.91 -3.11 -29.19
C THR A 161 -17.04 -2.15 -28.42
N ASP A 162 -17.64 -1.12 -27.82
CA ASP A 162 -16.95 -0.12 -26.97
C ASP A 162 -17.12 -0.40 -25.47
N THR A 163 -17.63 -1.59 -25.12
CA THR A 163 -17.91 -1.98 -23.74
C THR A 163 -17.17 -3.26 -23.39
N ILE A 164 -16.50 -3.24 -22.24
CA ILE A 164 -15.89 -4.38 -21.56
C ILE A 164 -16.56 -4.50 -20.18
N ASP A 165 -16.96 -5.71 -19.79
CA ASP A 165 -17.61 -5.99 -18.50
C ASP A 165 -17.09 -7.27 -17.81
N SER A 166 -16.07 -7.91 -18.39
CA SER A 166 -15.59 -9.23 -17.98
C SER A 166 -14.07 -9.33 -18.07
N TRP A 167 -13.48 -10.08 -17.18
CA TRP A 167 -12.06 -10.47 -17.23
C TRP A 167 -11.69 -11.17 -18.54
N SER A 168 -12.67 -11.76 -19.25
CA SER A 168 -12.44 -12.42 -20.54
C SER A 168 -11.83 -11.50 -21.60
N ALA A 169 -12.02 -10.18 -21.50
CA ALA A 169 -11.39 -9.22 -22.39
C ALA A 169 -9.85 -9.31 -22.37
N LEU A 170 -9.29 -9.55 -21.19
CA LEU A 170 -7.85 -9.75 -20.99
C LEU A 170 -7.46 -11.23 -21.07
N LEU A 171 -8.22 -12.11 -20.41
CA LEU A 171 -7.78 -13.47 -20.06
C LEU A 171 -8.24 -14.54 -21.07
N ALA A 172 -9.10 -14.21 -22.04
CA ALA A 172 -9.44 -15.10 -23.13
C ALA A 172 -8.51 -14.86 -24.33
N PRO A 173 -7.65 -15.83 -24.74
CA PRO A 173 -6.67 -15.64 -25.82
C PRO A 173 -7.27 -15.16 -27.15
N ALA A 174 -8.50 -15.61 -27.46
CA ALA A 174 -9.21 -15.20 -28.67
C ALA A 174 -9.60 -13.71 -28.69
N ILE A 175 -9.75 -13.08 -27.51
CA ILE A 175 -10.04 -11.65 -27.36
C ILE A 175 -8.76 -10.87 -27.20
N ALA A 176 -7.86 -11.30 -26.30
CA ALA A 176 -6.57 -10.65 -26.04
C ALA A 176 -5.73 -10.51 -27.31
N SER A 177 -5.72 -11.52 -28.19
CA SER A 177 -5.01 -11.48 -29.49
C SER A 177 -5.47 -10.35 -30.41
N LYS A 178 -6.75 -9.97 -30.36
CA LYS A 178 -7.29 -8.85 -31.13
C LYS A 178 -6.88 -7.50 -30.54
N LEU A 179 -6.80 -7.40 -29.21
CA LEU A 179 -6.39 -6.20 -28.48
C LEU A 179 -4.87 -6.00 -28.45
N ALA A 180 -4.07 -7.04 -28.70
CA ALA A 180 -2.61 -6.97 -28.68
C ALA A 180 -2.05 -5.86 -29.56
N LYS A 181 -2.69 -5.57 -30.72
CA LYS A 181 -2.24 -4.53 -31.67
C LYS A 181 -2.36 -3.12 -31.09
N CYS A 182 -3.38 -2.84 -30.28
CA CYS A 182 -3.55 -1.56 -29.62
C CYS A 182 -2.86 -1.49 -28.24
N GLY A 183 -2.35 -2.61 -27.76
CA GLY A 183 -1.53 -2.71 -26.55
C GLY A 183 -2.31 -3.10 -25.31
N ILE A 184 -1.74 -4.10 -24.60
CA ILE A 184 -2.23 -4.60 -23.33
C ILE A 184 -1.12 -4.45 -22.29
N ALA A 185 -1.44 -3.87 -21.14
CA ALA A 185 -0.55 -3.79 -19.98
C ALA A 185 -1.15 -4.57 -18.80
N ILE A 186 -0.29 -5.07 -17.94
CA ILE A 186 -0.68 -5.74 -16.70
C ILE A 186 0.19 -5.17 -15.57
N LEU A 187 -0.38 -5.03 -14.37
CA LEU A 187 0.36 -4.68 -13.16
C LEU A 187 1.55 -5.64 -12.95
N ASP A 188 2.65 -5.12 -12.47
CA ASP A 188 3.76 -5.91 -11.90
C ASP A 188 3.51 -6.11 -10.39
N ALA A 189 2.37 -6.73 -10.06
CA ALA A 189 1.88 -7.00 -8.72
C ALA A 189 1.29 -8.43 -8.69
N PRO A 190 2.10 -9.44 -8.34
CA PRO A 190 1.72 -10.85 -8.47
C PRO A 190 0.44 -11.19 -7.72
N THR A 191 0.27 -10.76 -6.48
CA THR A 191 -0.92 -11.04 -5.66
C THR A 191 -2.21 -10.57 -6.35
N ASP A 192 -2.24 -9.30 -6.79
CA ASP A 192 -3.39 -8.71 -7.47
C ASP A 192 -3.74 -9.44 -8.79
N VAL A 193 -2.70 -9.76 -9.57
CA VAL A 193 -2.87 -10.41 -10.86
C VAL A 193 -3.36 -11.83 -10.69
N PHE A 194 -2.76 -12.61 -9.78
CA PHE A 194 -3.14 -13.99 -9.54
C PHE A 194 -4.54 -14.08 -8.94
N GLY A 195 -4.88 -13.24 -7.97
CA GLY A 195 -6.23 -13.15 -7.40
C GLY A 195 -7.29 -12.83 -8.45
N SER A 196 -7.03 -11.86 -9.36
CA SER A 196 -7.92 -11.51 -10.45
C SER A 196 -8.15 -12.67 -11.44
N VAL A 197 -7.09 -13.42 -11.75
CA VAL A 197 -7.17 -14.59 -12.63
C VAL A 197 -7.88 -15.75 -11.92
N ALA A 198 -7.68 -15.95 -10.62
CA ALA A 198 -8.40 -16.95 -9.84
C ALA A 198 -9.91 -16.67 -9.87
N ILE A 199 -10.33 -15.41 -9.64
CA ILE A 199 -11.75 -15.00 -9.78
C ILE A 199 -12.29 -15.34 -11.18
N TYR A 200 -11.55 -14.99 -12.23
CA TYR A 200 -11.96 -15.35 -13.62
C TYR A 200 -12.11 -16.84 -13.83
N ARG A 201 -11.31 -17.65 -13.16
CA ARG A 201 -11.33 -19.12 -13.21
C ARG A 201 -12.34 -19.75 -12.26
N ASN A 202 -13.10 -18.92 -11.53
CA ASN A 202 -14.04 -19.36 -10.49
C ASN A 202 -13.34 -20.17 -9.37
N LEU A 203 -12.12 -19.75 -9.03
CA LEU A 203 -11.33 -20.25 -7.90
C LEU A 203 -11.38 -19.24 -6.75
N ASP A 204 -11.05 -19.69 -5.55
CA ASP A 204 -10.80 -18.79 -4.42
C ASP A 204 -9.55 -17.94 -4.72
N PRO A 205 -9.64 -16.59 -4.74
CA PRO A 205 -8.48 -15.74 -5.00
C PRO A 205 -7.38 -15.86 -3.93
N ASN A 206 -7.72 -16.35 -2.75
CA ASN A 206 -6.79 -16.56 -1.63
C ASN A 206 -6.36 -18.04 -1.48
N SER A 207 -6.57 -18.85 -2.52
CA SER A 207 -6.16 -20.26 -2.51
C SER A 207 -4.65 -20.41 -2.55
N GLU A 208 -4.10 -21.14 -1.58
CA GLU A 208 -2.67 -21.51 -1.54
C GLU A 208 -2.41 -22.92 -2.13
N LYS A 209 -3.40 -23.50 -2.82
CA LYS A 209 -3.24 -24.83 -3.41
C LYS A 209 -2.37 -24.78 -4.66
N PRO A 210 -1.35 -25.66 -4.78
CA PRO A 210 -0.46 -25.71 -5.95
C PRO A 210 -1.21 -25.92 -7.28
N GLU A 211 -2.32 -26.68 -7.25
CA GLU A 211 -3.15 -26.91 -8.42
C GLU A 211 -3.86 -25.65 -8.91
N ASP A 212 -4.34 -24.80 -7.99
CA ASP A 212 -4.99 -23.52 -8.32
C ASP A 212 -3.95 -22.53 -8.85
N LEU A 213 -2.78 -22.44 -8.20
CA LEU A 213 -1.65 -21.65 -8.69
C LEU A 213 -1.27 -22.01 -10.12
N LYS A 214 -1.23 -23.34 -10.41
CA LYS A 214 -0.93 -23.80 -11.76
C LYS A 214 -2.00 -23.41 -12.77
N VAL A 215 -3.27 -23.50 -12.44
CA VAL A 215 -4.39 -23.09 -13.33
C VAL A 215 -4.26 -21.60 -13.66
N VAL A 216 -3.91 -20.77 -12.68
CA VAL A 216 -3.71 -19.32 -12.84
C VAL A 216 -2.49 -19.06 -13.74
N GLU A 217 -1.33 -19.68 -13.44
CA GLU A 217 -0.12 -19.58 -14.26
C GLU A 217 -0.39 -19.97 -15.72
N ASP A 218 -1.01 -21.13 -15.95
CA ASP A 218 -1.33 -21.63 -17.30
C ASP A 218 -2.28 -20.67 -18.05
N THR A 219 -3.17 -19.97 -17.32
CA THR A 219 -4.07 -18.97 -17.91
C THR A 219 -3.28 -17.74 -18.36
N LEU A 220 -2.39 -17.24 -17.50
CA LEU A 220 -1.52 -16.11 -17.82
C LEU A 220 -0.54 -16.43 -18.95
N MET A 221 0.05 -17.61 -18.97
CA MET A 221 0.95 -18.04 -20.04
C MET A 221 0.28 -18.07 -21.41
N LYS A 222 -1.02 -18.41 -21.48
CA LYS A 222 -1.78 -18.38 -22.74
C LYS A 222 -1.97 -16.97 -23.29
N ILE A 223 -2.05 -15.96 -22.43
CA ILE A 223 -2.23 -14.57 -22.87
C ILE A 223 -0.91 -13.78 -22.90
N ARG A 224 0.15 -14.32 -22.32
CA ARG A 224 1.46 -13.67 -22.25
C ARG A 224 1.96 -13.13 -23.59
N PRO A 225 1.84 -13.85 -24.75
CA PRO A 225 2.28 -13.34 -26.05
C PRO A 225 1.57 -12.06 -26.51
N TYR A 226 0.43 -11.73 -25.92
CA TYR A 226 -0.39 -10.55 -26.27
C TYR A 226 -0.14 -9.36 -25.35
N VAL A 227 0.56 -9.57 -24.22
CA VAL A 227 0.88 -8.53 -23.23
C VAL A 227 2.11 -7.77 -23.68
N ARG A 228 1.99 -6.44 -23.79
CA ARG A 228 3.08 -5.55 -24.20
C ARG A 228 4.12 -5.43 -23.10
N TYR A 229 3.68 -5.21 -21.85
CA TYR A 229 4.55 -5.11 -20.69
C TYR A 229 3.82 -5.36 -19.36
N PHE A 230 4.61 -5.55 -18.30
CA PHE A 230 4.18 -5.59 -16.90
C PHE A 230 4.80 -4.39 -16.19
N HIS A 231 3.98 -3.51 -15.62
CA HIS A 231 4.44 -2.34 -14.87
C HIS A 231 3.30 -1.73 -14.06
N SER A 232 3.58 -1.34 -12.79
CA SER A 232 2.55 -0.87 -11.87
C SER A 232 2.25 0.64 -11.92
N SER A 233 2.99 1.43 -12.72
CA SER A 233 2.78 2.89 -12.83
C SER A 233 2.65 3.38 -14.28
N GLN A 234 3.44 2.83 -15.22
CA GLN A 234 3.51 3.32 -16.61
C GLN A 234 2.16 3.31 -17.31
N TYR A 235 1.33 2.29 -17.05
CA TYR A 235 0.03 2.11 -17.71
C TYR A 235 -0.93 3.30 -17.54
N ILE A 236 -0.76 4.12 -16.49
CA ILE A 236 -1.57 5.31 -16.23
C ILE A 236 -1.41 6.31 -17.37
N ASN A 237 -0.15 6.64 -17.70
CA ASN A 237 0.16 7.59 -18.77
C ASN A 237 -0.12 7.01 -20.15
N ASP A 238 0.13 5.71 -20.36
CA ASP A 238 -0.09 5.04 -21.64
C ASP A 238 -1.58 4.87 -21.97
N LEU A 239 -2.45 4.66 -20.96
CA LEU A 239 -3.91 4.75 -21.14
C LEU A 239 -4.34 6.18 -21.45
N ALA A 240 -3.84 7.17 -20.70
CA ALA A 240 -4.20 8.58 -20.87
C ALA A 240 -3.79 9.12 -22.25
N SER A 241 -2.67 8.65 -22.82
CA SER A 241 -2.21 9.03 -24.16
C SER A 241 -2.80 8.20 -25.29
N GLY A 242 -3.45 7.07 -24.99
CA GLY A 242 -3.96 6.13 -25.98
C GLY A 242 -2.89 5.20 -26.59
N GLU A 243 -1.71 5.11 -25.99
CA GLU A 243 -0.64 4.18 -26.39
C GLU A 243 -0.99 2.71 -26.11
N ILE A 244 -1.87 2.47 -25.12
CA ILE A 244 -2.47 1.15 -24.86
C ILE A 244 -4.00 1.25 -24.83
N CYS A 245 -4.66 0.15 -25.10
CA CYS A 245 -6.12 0.10 -25.12
C CYS A 245 -6.73 -0.68 -23.97
N LEU A 246 -5.94 -1.48 -23.26
CA LEU A 246 -6.41 -2.28 -22.13
C LEU A 246 -5.30 -2.41 -21.07
N ALA A 247 -5.69 -2.27 -19.81
CA ALA A 247 -4.81 -2.55 -18.69
C ALA A 247 -5.56 -3.28 -17.57
N LEU A 248 -4.93 -4.27 -16.93
CA LEU A 248 -5.26 -4.67 -15.58
C LEU A 248 -4.60 -3.67 -14.65
N GLY A 249 -5.39 -2.97 -13.86
CA GLY A 249 -4.92 -1.85 -13.05
C GLY A 249 -5.79 -1.59 -11.83
N TRP A 250 -5.31 -0.70 -10.98
CA TRP A 250 -6.03 -0.21 -9.80
C TRP A 250 -7.04 0.87 -10.17
N SER A 251 -8.18 0.86 -9.49
CA SER A 251 -9.33 1.72 -9.81
C SER A 251 -8.97 3.20 -9.92
N GLY A 252 -8.35 3.78 -8.90
CA GLY A 252 -8.02 5.20 -8.89
C GLY A 252 -6.99 5.59 -9.95
N ASP A 253 -6.01 4.74 -10.22
CA ASP A 253 -4.99 4.98 -11.26
C ASP A 253 -5.62 5.06 -12.65
N VAL A 254 -6.53 4.12 -12.96
CA VAL A 254 -7.27 4.16 -14.24
C VAL A 254 -8.15 5.40 -14.32
N LEU A 255 -8.76 5.80 -13.20
CA LEU A 255 -9.59 7.02 -13.16
C LEU A 255 -8.74 8.30 -13.27
N GLN A 256 -7.52 8.31 -12.72
CA GLN A 256 -6.55 9.37 -12.99
C GLN A 256 -6.15 9.40 -14.47
N ALA A 257 -5.92 8.23 -15.10
CA ALA A 257 -5.66 8.14 -16.53
C ALA A 257 -6.83 8.70 -17.36
N ARG A 258 -8.07 8.41 -16.94
CA ARG A 258 -9.29 8.99 -17.54
C ARG A 258 -9.25 10.52 -17.52
N ASP A 259 -8.97 11.09 -16.36
CA ASP A 259 -8.99 12.54 -16.19
C ASP A 259 -7.83 13.22 -16.94
N ARG A 260 -6.62 12.62 -16.90
CA ARG A 260 -5.46 13.08 -17.70
C ARG A 260 -5.77 13.02 -19.21
N GLY A 261 -6.35 11.91 -19.67
CA GLY A 261 -6.74 11.72 -21.07
C GLY A 261 -7.78 12.72 -21.54
N ALA A 262 -8.81 12.99 -20.73
CA ALA A 262 -9.85 13.97 -21.03
C ALA A 262 -9.31 15.41 -21.10
N ALA A 263 -8.30 15.73 -20.29
CA ALA A 263 -7.67 17.05 -20.25
C ALA A 263 -6.59 17.26 -21.34
N ALA A 264 -6.22 16.22 -22.09
CA ALA A 264 -5.19 16.33 -23.12
C ALA A 264 -5.63 17.19 -24.31
N ALA A 265 -4.69 17.80 -25.02
CA ALA A 265 -4.96 18.60 -26.22
C ALA A 265 -5.70 17.82 -27.33
N LYS A 266 -5.50 16.51 -27.36
CA LYS A 266 -6.31 15.55 -28.12
C LYS A 266 -6.93 14.59 -27.11
N PRO A 267 -8.19 14.81 -26.74
CA PRO A 267 -8.84 14.01 -25.70
C PRO A 267 -8.83 12.51 -26.02
N VAL A 268 -8.50 11.74 -25.01
CA VAL A 268 -8.51 10.27 -25.01
C VAL A 268 -9.55 9.80 -24.00
N HIS A 269 -10.46 8.95 -24.45
CA HIS A 269 -11.45 8.36 -23.56
C HIS A 269 -10.85 7.14 -22.85
N VAL A 270 -10.98 7.11 -21.55
CA VAL A 270 -10.62 5.96 -20.71
C VAL A 270 -11.80 5.61 -19.83
N LYS A 271 -12.07 4.33 -19.67
CA LYS A 271 -13.08 3.79 -18.76
C LYS A 271 -12.43 2.80 -17.79
N TYR A 272 -12.98 2.74 -16.58
CA TYR A 272 -12.70 1.69 -15.60
C TYR A 272 -13.94 0.79 -15.46
N VAL A 273 -13.71 -0.48 -15.24
CA VAL A 273 -14.77 -1.45 -14.93
C VAL A 273 -14.29 -2.43 -13.87
N ILE A 274 -15.15 -2.68 -12.89
CA ILE A 274 -15.09 -3.85 -12.01
C ILE A 274 -15.77 -4.99 -12.76
N PRO A 275 -15.04 -6.05 -13.16
CA PRO A 275 -15.62 -7.12 -13.94
C PRO A 275 -16.78 -7.83 -13.23
N LYS A 276 -17.73 -8.36 -14.01
CA LYS A 276 -18.94 -8.99 -13.48
C LYS A 276 -18.68 -10.27 -12.68
N GLU A 277 -17.55 -10.90 -12.89
CA GLU A 277 -17.11 -12.07 -12.11
C GLU A 277 -16.68 -11.70 -10.69
N GLY A 278 -16.41 -10.42 -10.43
CA GLY A 278 -15.88 -9.90 -9.19
C GLY A 278 -14.46 -9.36 -9.34
N ALA A 279 -13.94 -8.82 -8.26
CA ALA A 279 -12.60 -8.21 -8.22
C ALA A 279 -11.99 -8.27 -6.82
N ILE A 280 -10.67 -8.14 -6.73
CA ILE A 280 -9.98 -7.93 -5.48
C ILE A 280 -10.29 -6.51 -4.96
N ASN A 281 -10.55 -6.42 -3.65
CA ASN A 281 -10.67 -5.17 -2.90
C ASN A 281 -9.50 -5.08 -1.92
N PHE A 282 -8.72 -4.01 -2.02
CA PHE A 282 -7.56 -3.77 -1.18
C PHE A 282 -7.75 -2.57 -0.27
N PHE A 283 -7.00 -2.56 0.84
CA PHE A 283 -6.91 -1.45 1.80
C PHE A 283 -5.45 -1.09 2.00
N ASP A 284 -5.10 0.18 1.75
CA ASP A 284 -3.76 0.71 2.03
C ASP A 284 -3.76 1.42 3.38
N MET A 285 -2.73 1.13 4.17
CA MET A 285 -2.69 1.42 5.59
C MET A 285 -1.52 2.34 5.92
N LEU A 286 -1.78 3.47 6.55
CA LEU A 286 -0.74 4.30 7.16
C LEU A 286 -0.16 3.57 8.38
N ALA A 287 1.15 3.42 8.44
CA ALA A 287 1.85 2.78 9.55
C ALA A 287 3.17 3.49 9.86
N ILE A 288 3.67 3.34 11.10
CA ILE A 288 4.94 3.91 11.57
C ILE A 288 5.92 2.75 11.80
N PRO A 289 7.07 2.69 11.09
CA PRO A 289 8.10 1.70 11.36
C PRO A 289 8.60 1.74 12.81
N ALA A 290 8.92 0.58 13.38
CA ALA A 290 9.42 0.48 14.76
C ALA A 290 10.76 1.19 14.96
N ASP A 291 11.51 1.38 13.87
CA ASP A 291 12.79 2.09 13.81
C ASP A 291 12.68 3.52 13.26
N ALA A 292 11.46 4.07 13.22
CA ALA A 292 11.21 5.44 12.75
C ALA A 292 12.06 6.44 13.54
N PRO A 293 12.83 7.31 12.85
CA PRO A 293 13.66 8.31 13.53
C PRO A 293 12.83 9.41 14.24
N HIS A 294 11.61 9.70 13.74
CA HIS A 294 10.77 10.80 14.24
C HIS A 294 9.33 10.34 14.52
N PRO A 295 9.07 9.42 15.48
CA PRO A 295 7.75 8.85 15.70
C PRO A 295 6.69 9.86 16.14
N ASP A 296 7.05 10.94 16.84
CA ASP A 296 6.10 11.99 17.23
C ASP A 296 5.65 12.82 16.02
N ASN A 297 6.57 13.17 15.12
CA ASN A 297 6.25 13.86 13.87
C ASN A 297 5.45 12.94 12.91
N ALA A 298 5.72 11.64 12.92
CA ALA A 298 4.93 10.65 12.19
C ALA A 298 3.46 10.66 12.66
N HIS A 299 3.21 10.62 13.97
CA HIS A 299 1.85 10.74 14.51
C HIS A 299 1.18 12.06 14.10
N ALA A 300 1.94 13.17 14.11
CA ALA A 300 1.40 14.46 13.65
C ALA A 300 1.00 14.43 12.18
N PHE A 301 1.80 13.79 11.32
CA PHE A 301 1.49 13.63 9.89
C PHE A 301 0.26 12.72 9.67
N LEU A 302 0.18 11.58 10.37
CA LEU A 302 -0.99 10.70 10.31
C LEU A 302 -2.26 11.43 10.77
N ASN A 303 -2.17 12.15 11.90
CA ASN A 303 -3.32 12.90 12.42
C ASN A 303 -3.78 14.01 11.46
N TYR A 304 -2.85 14.67 10.77
CA TYR A 304 -3.16 15.66 9.75
C TYR A 304 -3.86 15.03 8.54
N LEU A 305 -3.38 13.87 8.06
CA LEU A 305 -4.05 13.15 6.96
C LEU A 305 -5.47 12.70 7.31
N MET A 306 -5.77 12.48 8.60
CA MET A 306 -7.13 12.16 9.06
C MET A 306 -8.03 13.38 9.24
N GLU A 307 -7.58 14.60 8.94
CA GLU A 307 -8.49 15.75 8.83
C GLU A 307 -9.43 15.56 7.64
N PRO A 308 -10.75 15.74 7.83
CA PRO A 308 -11.74 15.46 6.78
C PRO A 308 -11.48 16.18 5.44
N GLU A 309 -11.11 17.45 5.51
CA GLU A 309 -10.83 18.25 4.31
C GLU A 309 -9.53 17.86 3.64
N VAL A 310 -8.53 17.42 4.41
CA VAL A 310 -7.22 17.00 3.89
C VAL A 310 -7.36 15.71 3.10
N ILE A 311 -7.96 14.68 3.71
CA ILE A 311 -8.10 13.39 3.03
C ILE A 311 -9.10 13.46 1.86
N ALA A 312 -10.12 14.32 1.94
CA ALA A 312 -11.01 14.56 0.82
C ALA A 312 -10.27 15.15 -0.39
N LYS A 313 -9.34 16.11 -0.18
CA LYS A 313 -8.48 16.61 -1.27
C LYS A 313 -7.65 15.50 -1.90
N VAL A 314 -7.15 14.55 -1.09
CA VAL A 314 -6.43 13.38 -1.60
C VAL A 314 -7.37 12.54 -2.47
N THR A 315 -8.53 12.12 -1.97
CA THR A 315 -9.53 11.37 -2.76
C THR A 315 -9.92 12.09 -4.04
N ASN A 316 -10.17 13.40 -3.97
CA ASN A 316 -10.53 14.22 -5.14
C ASN A 316 -9.41 14.25 -6.19
N LYS A 317 -8.15 14.14 -5.79
CA LYS A 317 -7.00 14.10 -6.71
C LYS A 317 -6.73 12.70 -7.23
N VAL A 318 -6.60 11.70 -6.34
CA VAL A 318 -6.10 10.37 -6.70
C VAL A 318 -7.18 9.37 -7.08
N ARG A 319 -8.46 9.73 -6.92
CA ARG A 319 -9.63 8.93 -7.33
C ARG A 319 -9.78 7.59 -6.60
N PHE A 320 -9.16 7.43 -5.44
CA PHE A 320 -9.43 6.31 -4.54
C PHE A 320 -10.35 6.73 -3.40
N ALA A 321 -11.18 5.82 -2.93
CA ALA A 321 -11.98 6.04 -1.73
C ALA A 321 -11.06 6.06 -0.49
N ASN A 322 -11.44 6.81 0.55
CA ASN A 322 -10.71 6.86 1.81
C ASN A 322 -11.51 6.26 2.97
N GLY A 323 -10.84 5.97 4.07
CA GLY A 323 -11.44 5.39 5.27
C GLY A 323 -12.01 6.40 6.26
N ASN A 324 -12.20 7.66 5.89
CA ASN A 324 -12.65 8.73 6.77
C ASN A 324 -14.08 9.16 6.41
N ILE A 325 -15.08 8.72 7.17
CA ILE A 325 -16.48 9.01 6.89
C ILE A 325 -16.82 10.50 7.00
N ALA A 326 -16.10 11.24 7.86
CA ALA A 326 -16.32 12.67 8.01
C ALA A 326 -15.82 13.49 6.80
N SER A 327 -15.06 12.88 5.89
CA SER A 327 -14.58 13.52 4.67
C SER A 327 -15.64 13.65 3.57
N LEU A 328 -16.70 12.84 3.60
CA LEU A 328 -17.71 12.75 2.54
C LEU A 328 -18.35 14.09 2.13
N PRO A 329 -18.60 15.07 3.02
CA PRO A 329 -19.09 16.39 2.63
C PRO A 329 -18.14 17.19 1.75
N TYR A 330 -16.83 16.86 1.78
CA TYR A 330 -15.77 17.56 1.05
C TYR A 330 -15.29 16.79 -0.19
N VAL A 331 -15.76 15.56 -0.38
CA VAL A 331 -15.51 14.78 -1.60
C VAL A 331 -16.46 15.26 -2.70
N ASP A 332 -15.93 15.49 -3.89
CA ASP A 332 -16.68 15.93 -5.06
C ASP A 332 -17.82 14.96 -5.40
N ASP A 333 -18.99 15.49 -5.78
CA ASP A 333 -20.15 14.65 -6.11
C ASP A 333 -19.88 13.70 -7.29
N SER A 334 -19.08 14.12 -8.26
CA SER A 334 -18.65 13.28 -9.39
C SER A 334 -17.83 12.06 -8.95
N ILE A 335 -17.18 12.12 -7.80
CA ILE A 335 -16.39 11.04 -7.22
C ILE A 335 -17.27 10.15 -6.33
N LYS A 336 -18.06 10.76 -5.46
CA LYS A 336 -19.01 10.01 -4.61
C LYS A 336 -19.98 9.13 -5.41
N ASN A 337 -20.36 9.60 -6.60
CA ASN A 337 -21.29 8.90 -7.48
C ASN A 337 -20.62 8.05 -8.56
N ASP A 338 -19.28 7.95 -8.57
CA ASP A 338 -18.56 7.11 -9.51
C ASP A 338 -18.52 5.65 -9.00
N PRO A 339 -19.16 4.70 -9.71
CA PRO A 339 -19.20 3.29 -9.28
C PRO A 339 -17.83 2.59 -9.31
N GLY A 340 -16.84 3.17 -9.98
CA GLY A 340 -15.46 2.70 -9.96
C GLY A 340 -14.73 3.05 -8.65
N ILE A 341 -15.22 4.07 -7.91
CA ILE A 341 -14.66 4.51 -6.63
C ILE A 341 -15.53 4.02 -5.47
N TYR A 342 -16.83 4.26 -5.55
CA TYR A 342 -17.84 3.86 -4.56
C TYR A 342 -18.86 2.90 -5.21
N PRO A 343 -18.51 1.62 -5.37
CA PRO A 343 -19.38 0.64 -6.01
C PRO A 343 -20.66 0.41 -5.22
N ASP A 344 -21.75 0.09 -5.93
CA ASP A 344 -23.04 -0.22 -5.33
C ASP A 344 -23.01 -1.51 -4.50
N ALA A 345 -24.08 -1.78 -3.74
CA ALA A 345 -24.16 -2.95 -2.85
C ALA A 345 -24.02 -4.28 -3.61
N ALA A 346 -24.58 -4.38 -4.83
CA ALA A 346 -24.50 -5.60 -5.64
C ALA A 346 -23.08 -5.86 -6.15
N THR A 347 -22.36 -4.82 -6.53
CA THR A 347 -20.95 -4.89 -6.92
C THR A 347 -20.07 -5.20 -5.71
N ARG A 348 -20.29 -4.51 -4.57
CA ARG A 348 -19.56 -4.80 -3.33
C ARG A 348 -19.70 -6.24 -2.86
N ALA A 349 -20.86 -6.88 -3.05
CA ALA A 349 -21.08 -8.28 -2.70
C ALA A 349 -20.21 -9.28 -3.51
N ARG A 350 -19.64 -8.84 -4.63
CA ARG A 350 -18.73 -9.65 -5.48
C ARG A 350 -17.26 -9.31 -5.28
N LEU A 351 -16.95 -8.31 -4.43
CA LEU A 351 -15.56 -8.00 -4.10
C LEU A 351 -15.03 -9.03 -3.12
N GLN A 352 -13.81 -9.47 -3.37
CA GLN A 352 -13.09 -10.43 -2.55
C GLN A 352 -11.96 -9.70 -1.81
N PRO A 353 -11.83 -9.93 -0.48
CA PRO A 353 -10.69 -9.37 0.24
C PRO A 353 -9.40 -10.02 -0.24
N ASP A 354 -8.34 -9.24 -0.24
CA ASP A 354 -6.97 -9.75 -0.29
C ASP A 354 -6.58 -10.20 1.11
N LEU A 355 -6.13 -11.45 1.28
CA LEU A 355 -5.74 -12.03 2.56
C LEU A 355 -4.23 -12.29 2.60
N VAL A 356 -3.71 -12.42 3.83
CA VAL A 356 -2.29 -12.70 4.02
C VAL A 356 -1.94 -14.11 3.54
N GLU A 357 -0.91 -14.20 2.72
CA GLU A 357 -0.37 -15.46 2.22
C GLU A 357 0.67 -16.04 3.18
N SER A 358 0.79 -17.39 3.19
CA SER A 358 1.91 -18.05 3.85
C SER A 358 3.24 -17.71 3.15
N GLN A 359 4.34 -17.68 3.91
CA GLN A 359 5.66 -17.45 3.33
C GLN A 359 6.07 -18.50 2.28
N GLN A 360 5.55 -19.73 2.42
CA GLN A 360 5.79 -20.77 1.43
C GLN A 360 5.08 -20.43 0.12
N PHE A 361 3.80 -20.08 0.19
CA PHE A 361 3.02 -19.73 -1.00
C PHE A 361 3.55 -18.47 -1.67
N SER A 362 3.90 -17.42 -0.93
CA SER A 362 4.50 -16.20 -1.50
C SER A 362 5.77 -16.51 -2.32
N ARG A 363 6.63 -17.47 -1.86
CA ARG A 363 7.80 -17.88 -2.65
C ARG A 363 7.42 -18.62 -3.93
N GLU A 364 6.40 -19.46 -3.90
CA GLU A 364 5.91 -20.20 -5.07
C GLU A 364 5.24 -19.25 -6.06
N LEU A 365 4.42 -18.31 -5.57
CA LEU A 365 3.80 -17.25 -6.34
C LEU A 365 4.84 -16.38 -7.08
N ASN A 366 5.88 -15.93 -6.38
CA ASN A 366 6.94 -15.12 -6.98
C ASN A 366 7.76 -15.88 -8.05
N ARG A 367 7.97 -17.20 -7.86
CA ARG A 367 8.60 -18.04 -8.89
C ARG A 367 7.70 -18.19 -10.11
N SER A 368 6.41 -18.42 -9.91
CA SER A 368 5.41 -18.50 -10.96
C SER A 368 5.32 -17.17 -11.72
N TRP A 369 5.27 -16.05 -10.99
CA TRP A 369 5.29 -14.70 -11.57
C TRP A 369 6.50 -14.45 -12.46
N THR A 370 7.68 -14.84 -12.01
CA THR A 370 8.92 -14.73 -12.81
C THR A 370 8.81 -15.49 -14.13
N ARG A 371 8.23 -16.71 -14.13
CA ARG A 371 7.99 -17.47 -15.38
C ARG A 371 6.98 -16.77 -16.29
N VAL A 372 5.88 -16.28 -15.72
CA VAL A 372 4.85 -15.53 -16.50
C VAL A 372 5.47 -14.29 -17.15
N ARG A 373 6.23 -13.49 -16.40
CA ARG A 373 6.86 -12.27 -16.95
C ARG A 373 7.86 -12.58 -18.06
N SER A 374 8.71 -13.57 -17.87
CA SER A 374 9.70 -13.98 -18.87
C SER A 374 9.07 -14.72 -20.04
N GLY A 375 7.90 -15.34 -19.89
CA GLY A 375 7.28 -16.19 -20.90
C GLY A 375 7.97 -17.55 -21.08
N GLN A 376 8.60 -18.07 -20.00
CA GLN A 376 9.40 -19.30 -20.01
C GLN A 376 8.81 -20.37 -19.08
#